data_cc2e7eba67288910d1d1c6b3469431be
#
_entry.id   cc2e7eba67288910d1d1c6b3469431be
#
_cell.length_a   1.000
_cell.length_b   1.000
_cell.length_c   1.000
_cell.angle_alpha   90.00
_cell.angle_beta   90.00
_cell.angle_gamma   90.00
#
_symmetry.space_group_name_H-M   'P 1'
#
loop_
_entity.id
_entity.type
_entity.pdbx_description
1 polymer ?
#
loop_
_entity_poly.entity_id
_entity_poly.type
_entity_poly.pdbx_seq_one_letter_code
_entity_poly.pdbx_strand_id
1 'polypeptide(L)'
;MDRQARSQLRLWLLLLLLPPVPGRQKESGSKWQVFIDKINGALETYEPCSSQNCSCYHGVIEEDLTPFRGGISRKMMAEVVRRKLGTHYQIIKNRLYRESDCMFPSRCSGVEHFILEVIGRLPDTEMVINVRDYPQVPKWMEPAIPVFSFSKTSEYHDIMYPAWTFWEGGPAVWPIYPTGLGRWDLFREDLIRSAAQWPWKKKNSTAYFRGSRTSPERDPLILLSRKNPKLVDAEYTKNQAWKSMKDTLGKPAAKDVHLVDHCKYKYLFNFRGVAASFRFKHLFLCGSLVFHVGDEWLEFFYPQLKPWVHYIPVKTDLSNVQELLQFVKANDDVAQEIAERGNQFILNHLQMDDITCYWENLLTEYSKFLSYNVTRRKGYDQIIPKILKTEL
;
A
#
# COMPACT_ATOMS: atom_id res chain seq x y z
N MET A 1 -15.91 -25.11 -56.52
CA MET A 1 -14.74 -25.62 -55.79
C MET A 1 -13.61 -24.61 -55.91
N ASP A 2 -13.24 -24.12 -54.73
CA ASP A 2 -12.04 -23.35 -54.40
C ASP A 2 -11.79 -21.94 -54.96
N ARG A 3 -12.36 -20.98 -54.20
CA ARG A 3 -11.87 -19.61 -54.10
C ARG A 3 -11.78 -19.11 -52.65
N GLN A 4 -11.49 -19.95 -51.66
CA GLN A 4 -11.45 -19.56 -50.26
C GLN A 4 -10.12 -19.81 -49.51
N ALA A 5 -9.04 -20.13 -50.20
CA ALA A 5 -7.77 -20.52 -49.60
C ALA A 5 -6.59 -19.53 -49.80
N ARG A 6 -6.83 -18.26 -50.16
CA ARG A 6 -5.73 -17.28 -50.41
C ARG A 6 -5.82 -15.95 -49.60
N SER A 7 -6.60 -15.88 -48.56
CA SER A 7 -6.73 -14.62 -47.79
C SER A 7 -6.10 -14.63 -46.38
N GLN A 8 -5.52 -15.72 -45.92
CA GLN A 8 -4.97 -15.84 -44.55
C GLN A 8 -3.42 -15.73 -44.43
N LEU A 9 -2.70 -15.46 -45.51
CA LEU A 9 -1.22 -15.43 -45.50
C LEU A 9 -0.60 -14.05 -45.71
N ARG A 10 -1.37 -12.96 -45.56
CA ARG A 10 -0.85 -11.59 -45.72
C ARG A 10 -0.93 -10.72 -44.48
N LEU A 11 -1.27 -11.27 -43.30
CA LEU A 11 -1.41 -10.48 -42.06
C LEU A 11 -0.23 -10.67 -41.08
N TRP A 12 0.81 -11.41 -41.42
CA TRP A 12 1.93 -11.71 -40.48
C TRP A 12 3.28 -11.08 -40.87
N LEU A 13 3.31 -10.12 -41.79
CA LEU A 13 4.58 -9.50 -42.26
C LEU A 13 4.61 -7.96 -42.15
N LEU A 14 3.75 -7.35 -41.34
CA LEU A 14 3.73 -5.91 -41.13
C LEU A 14 4.11 -5.48 -39.69
N LEU A 15 4.73 -6.35 -38.90
CA LEU A 15 5.14 -6.12 -37.51
C LEU A 15 6.65 -5.94 -37.31
N LEU A 16 7.42 -5.65 -38.33
CA LEU A 16 8.89 -5.53 -38.22
C LEU A 16 9.48 -4.33 -38.98
N LEU A 17 8.88 -3.13 -38.86
CA LEU A 17 9.57 -1.89 -39.24
C LEU A 17 8.99 -0.71 -38.40
N LEU A 18 9.07 -0.80 -37.09
CA LEU A 18 9.13 0.43 -36.28
C LEU A 18 10.55 0.98 -36.46
N PRO A 19 10.72 2.26 -36.85
CA PRO A 19 12.05 2.84 -36.88
C PRO A 19 12.63 2.82 -35.46
N PRO A 20 13.94 2.62 -35.30
CA PRO A 20 14.57 2.73 -34.00
C PRO A 20 14.25 4.09 -33.45
N VAL A 21 13.75 4.14 -32.20
CA VAL A 21 13.56 5.37 -31.43
C VAL A 21 14.86 6.14 -31.56
N PRO A 22 14.87 7.40 -32.04
CA PRO A 22 16.11 8.14 -32.18
C PRO A 22 16.80 8.19 -30.83
N GLY A 23 18.01 7.60 -30.78
CA GLY A 23 18.82 7.58 -29.60
C GLY A 23 18.94 9.00 -29.08
N ARG A 24 18.48 9.23 -27.83
CA ARG A 24 18.59 10.49 -27.12
C ARG A 24 20.09 10.86 -27.13
N GLN A 25 20.49 11.86 -27.92
CA GLN A 25 21.85 12.35 -27.96
C GLN A 25 22.31 12.64 -26.52
N LYS A 26 23.39 12.03 -26.12
CA LYS A 26 24.09 12.34 -24.88
C LYS A 26 24.62 13.78 -24.97
N GLU A 27 23.82 14.74 -24.57
CA GLU A 27 24.31 16.04 -24.15
C GLU A 27 25.06 15.85 -22.84
N SER A 28 26.39 15.82 -22.90
CA SER A 28 27.26 15.78 -21.73
C SER A 28 27.08 17.07 -20.93
N GLY A 29 26.42 16.98 -19.73
CA GLY A 29 26.46 18.07 -18.77
C GLY A 29 25.12 18.63 -18.31
N SER A 30 23.99 17.94 -18.53
CA SER A 30 22.72 18.39 -17.92
C SER A 30 22.81 18.34 -16.39
N LYS A 31 22.48 19.44 -15.72
CA LYS A 31 22.33 19.54 -14.25
C LYS A 31 21.56 18.35 -13.64
N TRP A 32 20.66 17.73 -14.42
CA TRP A 32 19.75 16.68 -13.97
C TRP A 32 20.18 15.26 -14.38
N GLN A 33 21.35 15.11 -15.02
CA GLN A 33 21.77 13.82 -15.56
C GLN A 33 21.83 12.70 -14.51
N VAL A 34 22.22 13.04 -13.28
CA VAL A 34 22.27 12.08 -12.16
C VAL A 34 20.90 11.45 -11.85
N PHE A 35 19.81 12.18 -12.01
CA PHE A 35 18.45 11.64 -11.80
C PHE A 35 17.95 10.84 -13.01
N ILE A 36 18.28 11.31 -14.21
CA ILE A 36 17.98 10.57 -15.45
C ILE A 36 18.69 9.20 -15.44
N ASP A 37 19.95 9.16 -15.02
CA ASP A 37 20.70 7.91 -14.91
C ASP A 37 20.10 6.96 -13.86
N LYS A 38 19.62 7.48 -12.73
CA LYS A 38 18.88 6.68 -11.73
C LYS A 38 17.58 6.10 -12.28
N ILE A 39 16.83 6.87 -13.04
CA ILE A 39 15.59 6.43 -13.67
C ILE A 39 15.88 5.34 -14.71
N ASN A 40 16.85 5.58 -15.59
CA ASN A 40 17.23 4.60 -16.62
C ASN A 40 17.73 3.29 -15.98
N GLY A 41 18.62 3.36 -14.99
CA GLY A 41 19.09 2.16 -14.29
C GLY A 41 17.99 1.41 -13.56
N ALA A 42 17.00 2.13 -12.98
CA ALA A 42 15.86 1.51 -12.36
C ALA A 42 14.93 0.82 -13.39
N LEU A 43 14.75 1.43 -14.57
CA LEU A 43 13.96 0.85 -15.66
C LEU A 43 14.64 -0.37 -16.30
N GLU A 44 15.96 -0.36 -16.44
CA GLU A 44 16.74 -1.49 -16.97
C GLU A 44 16.61 -2.77 -16.13
N THR A 45 16.45 -2.61 -14.81
CA THR A 45 16.33 -3.73 -13.86
C THR A 45 14.89 -4.02 -13.45
N TYR A 46 13.93 -3.22 -13.91
CA TYR A 46 12.54 -3.39 -13.55
C TYR A 46 11.89 -4.52 -14.35
N GLU A 47 11.41 -5.51 -13.64
CA GLU A 47 10.56 -6.56 -14.18
C GLU A 47 9.10 -6.25 -13.84
N PRO A 48 8.27 -5.89 -14.82
CA PRO A 48 6.86 -5.62 -14.58
C PRO A 48 6.13 -6.88 -14.16
N CYS A 49 5.17 -6.72 -13.28
CA CYS A 49 4.25 -7.79 -12.96
C CYS A 49 3.39 -8.13 -14.19
N SER A 50 3.60 -9.31 -14.76
CA SER A 50 2.91 -9.76 -15.98
C SER A 50 1.59 -10.48 -15.70
N SER A 51 1.31 -10.84 -14.44
CA SER A 51 0.12 -11.62 -14.08
C SER A 51 -1.07 -10.72 -13.73
N GLN A 52 -2.25 -11.15 -14.12
CA GLN A 52 -3.53 -10.52 -13.75
C GLN A 52 -4.07 -11.03 -12.40
N ASN A 53 -3.29 -11.81 -11.67
CA ASN A 53 -3.61 -12.32 -10.35
C ASN A 53 -2.53 -11.88 -9.34
N CYS A 54 -2.77 -12.09 -8.06
CA CYS A 54 -1.89 -11.65 -6.99
C CYS A 54 -0.51 -12.33 -6.94
N SER A 55 -0.10 -13.08 -7.97
CA SER A 55 1.20 -13.76 -8.01
C SER A 55 2.39 -12.81 -7.93
N CYS A 56 2.22 -11.54 -8.29
CA CYS A 56 3.19 -10.48 -8.03
C CYS A 56 3.69 -10.43 -6.59
N TYR A 57 2.84 -10.80 -5.65
CA TYR A 57 3.13 -10.68 -4.23
C TYR A 57 3.61 -11.99 -3.59
N HIS A 58 3.76 -13.05 -4.40
CA HIS A 58 4.13 -14.37 -3.89
C HIS A 58 5.50 -14.35 -3.17
N GLY A 59 6.48 -13.63 -3.70
CA GLY A 59 7.79 -13.46 -3.07
C GLY A 59 7.73 -12.83 -1.67
N VAL A 60 6.75 -11.96 -1.41
CA VAL A 60 6.55 -11.36 -0.08
C VAL A 60 6.07 -12.42 0.91
N ILE A 61 5.14 -13.29 0.49
CA ILE A 61 4.65 -14.39 1.31
C ILE A 61 5.78 -15.38 1.63
N GLU A 62 6.59 -15.74 0.63
CA GLU A 62 7.73 -16.64 0.81
C GLU A 62 8.78 -16.08 1.76
N GLU A 63 9.11 -14.80 1.64
CA GLU A 63 10.06 -14.11 2.51
C GLU A 63 9.54 -14.07 3.95
N ASP A 64 8.29 -13.66 4.16
CA ASP A 64 7.68 -13.54 5.47
C ASP A 64 7.52 -14.89 6.18
N LEU A 65 7.30 -15.96 5.44
CA LEU A 65 7.16 -17.31 5.99
C LEU A 65 8.51 -18.05 6.18
N THR A 66 9.60 -17.51 5.66
CA THR A 66 10.94 -18.13 5.78
C THR A 66 11.36 -18.45 7.23
N PRO A 67 11.11 -17.60 8.25
CA PRO A 67 11.46 -17.91 9.63
C PRO A 67 10.73 -19.14 10.19
N PHE A 68 9.63 -19.57 9.57
CA PHE A 68 8.76 -20.65 10.04
C PHE A 68 8.96 -21.97 9.28
N ARG A 69 9.96 -22.07 8.40
CA ARG A 69 10.26 -23.31 7.64
C ARG A 69 10.56 -24.54 8.52
N GLY A 70 11.01 -24.33 9.76
CA GLY A 70 11.19 -25.36 10.75
C GLY A 70 9.89 -25.92 11.38
N GLY A 71 8.75 -25.37 11.01
CA GLY A 71 7.43 -25.74 11.50
C GLY A 71 6.95 -24.88 12.68
N ILE A 72 5.65 -24.67 12.73
CA ILE A 72 4.95 -23.98 13.82
C ILE A 72 4.31 -25.02 14.72
N SER A 73 4.84 -25.18 15.93
CA SER A 73 4.33 -26.17 16.89
C SER A 73 3.13 -25.63 17.67
N ARG A 74 2.29 -26.55 18.19
CA ARG A 74 1.19 -26.19 19.11
C ARG A 74 1.69 -25.39 20.34
N LYS A 75 2.89 -25.70 20.84
CA LYS A 75 3.51 -24.98 21.96
C LYS A 75 3.85 -23.54 21.58
N MET A 76 4.41 -23.33 20.40
CA MET A 76 4.71 -22.00 19.87
C MET A 76 3.43 -21.17 19.71
N MET A 77 2.37 -21.72 19.11
CA MET A 77 1.09 -21.04 18.97
C MET A 77 0.45 -20.72 20.32
N ALA A 78 0.48 -21.64 21.27
CA ALA A 78 -0.01 -21.39 22.62
C ALA A 78 0.71 -20.22 23.31
N GLU A 79 2.01 -20.08 23.07
CA GLU A 79 2.81 -18.98 23.61
C GLU A 79 2.42 -17.64 22.97
N VAL A 80 2.22 -17.59 21.65
CA VAL A 80 1.76 -16.37 20.96
C VAL A 80 0.41 -15.89 21.52
N VAL A 81 -0.54 -16.81 21.66
CA VAL A 81 -1.86 -16.52 22.23
C VAL A 81 -1.76 -16.04 23.68
N ARG A 82 -0.92 -16.69 24.51
CA ARG A 82 -0.67 -16.29 25.89
C ARG A 82 -0.11 -14.86 26.01
N ARG A 83 0.76 -14.45 25.08
CA ARG A 83 1.36 -13.10 25.06
C ARG A 83 0.38 -12.01 24.61
N LYS A 84 -0.79 -12.37 24.07
CA LYS A 84 -1.81 -11.42 23.57
C LYS A 84 -1.23 -10.42 22.56
N LEU A 85 -0.43 -10.90 21.62
CA LEU A 85 0.20 -10.07 20.58
C LEU A 85 -0.75 -9.68 19.46
N GLY A 86 -1.94 -10.27 19.42
CA GLY A 86 -3.02 -9.98 18.48
C GLY A 86 -4.26 -10.76 18.86
N THR A 87 -5.27 -10.74 18.01
CA THR A 87 -6.51 -11.51 18.15
C THR A 87 -6.31 -12.90 17.55
N HIS A 88 -6.68 -13.94 18.28
CA HIS A 88 -6.52 -15.33 17.84
C HIS A 88 -7.75 -15.78 17.02
N TYR A 89 -7.48 -16.34 15.85
CA TYR A 89 -8.48 -16.90 14.93
C TYR A 89 -8.20 -18.38 14.64
N GLN A 90 -9.27 -19.12 14.37
CA GLN A 90 -9.20 -20.49 13.90
C GLN A 90 -10.12 -20.68 12.69
N ILE A 91 -9.64 -21.37 11.68
CA ILE A 91 -10.44 -21.84 10.54
C ILE A 91 -10.56 -23.35 10.70
N ILE A 92 -11.80 -23.84 10.82
CA ILE A 92 -12.08 -25.28 11.00
C ILE A 92 -13.32 -25.63 10.16
N LYS A 93 -13.17 -26.56 9.23
CA LYS A 93 -14.25 -27.04 8.36
C LYS A 93 -15.00 -25.88 7.70
N ASN A 94 -14.26 -24.99 7.06
CA ASN A 94 -14.75 -23.79 6.35
C ASN A 94 -15.56 -22.82 7.24
N ARG A 95 -15.22 -22.76 8.53
CA ARG A 95 -15.83 -21.82 9.49
C ARG A 95 -14.76 -21.05 10.20
N LEU A 96 -14.98 -19.74 10.30
CA LEU A 96 -14.08 -18.84 11.03
C LEU A 96 -14.53 -18.72 12.48
N TYR A 97 -13.60 -18.91 13.40
CA TYR A 97 -13.81 -18.73 14.83
C TYR A 97 -12.80 -17.72 15.35
N ARG A 98 -13.23 -16.86 16.28
CA ARG A 98 -12.40 -15.84 16.91
C ARG A 98 -12.56 -15.90 18.42
N GLU A 99 -11.47 -15.64 19.18
CA GLU A 99 -11.62 -15.31 20.58
C GLU A 99 -12.53 -14.08 20.77
N SER A 100 -13.22 -13.99 21.91
CA SER A 100 -14.23 -12.93 22.14
C SER A 100 -13.62 -11.54 22.19
N ASP A 101 -12.33 -11.42 22.55
CA ASP A 101 -11.63 -10.15 22.73
C ASP A 101 -10.97 -9.68 21.43
N CYS A 102 -11.53 -8.65 20.79
CA CYS A 102 -10.89 -7.90 19.73
C CYS A 102 -10.67 -6.45 20.17
N MET A 103 -9.43 -6.03 20.28
CA MET A 103 -9.06 -4.68 20.74
C MET A 103 -9.72 -3.55 19.92
N PHE A 104 -9.88 -3.75 18.62
CA PHE A 104 -10.49 -2.79 17.70
C PHE A 104 -11.52 -3.49 16.81
N PRO A 105 -12.81 -3.60 17.24
CA PRO A 105 -13.82 -4.40 16.56
C PRO A 105 -13.98 -4.11 15.05
N SER A 106 -13.89 -2.84 14.64
CA SER A 106 -13.98 -2.47 13.22
C SER A 106 -12.77 -2.96 12.41
N ARG A 107 -11.57 -3.01 13.00
CA ARG A 107 -10.38 -3.55 12.35
C ARG A 107 -10.47 -5.07 12.21
N CYS A 108 -10.95 -5.77 13.24
CA CYS A 108 -11.22 -7.21 13.14
C CYS A 108 -12.25 -7.49 12.03
N SER A 109 -13.34 -6.73 11.98
CA SER A 109 -14.34 -6.86 10.94
C SER A 109 -13.75 -6.65 9.53
N GLY A 110 -12.85 -5.67 9.37
CA GLY A 110 -12.16 -5.43 8.10
C GLY A 110 -11.29 -6.59 7.64
N VAL A 111 -10.62 -7.28 8.57
CA VAL A 111 -9.84 -8.50 8.30
C VAL A 111 -10.75 -9.70 8.03
N GLU A 112 -11.77 -9.88 8.86
CA GLU A 112 -12.73 -10.99 8.79
C GLU A 112 -13.46 -11.04 7.45
N HIS A 113 -13.75 -9.88 6.85
CA HIS A 113 -14.36 -9.79 5.53
C HIS A 113 -13.59 -10.63 4.49
N PHE A 114 -12.29 -10.39 4.33
CA PHE A 114 -11.47 -11.08 3.33
C PHE A 114 -11.28 -12.56 3.63
N ILE A 115 -11.10 -12.93 4.90
CA ILE A 115 -10.97 -14.34 5.28
C ILE A 115 -12.27 -15.09 4.97
N LEU A 116 -13.43 -14.48 5.23
CA LEU A 116 -14.74 -15.09 4.94
C LEU A 116 -15.01 -15.24 3.44
N GLU A 117 -14.49 -14.33 2.60
CA GLU A 117 -14.60 -14.41 1.14
C GLU A 117 -13.92 -15.68 0.57
N VAL A 118 -12.82 -16.10 1.20
CA VAL A 118 -12.02 -17.25 0.75
C VAL A 118 -12.19 -18.49 1.62
N ILE A 119 -13.01 -18.44 2.66
CA ILE A 119 -13.11 -19.46 3.71
C ILE A 119 -13.36 -20.87 3.18
N GLY A 120 -14.12 -21.02 2.10
CA GLY A 120 -14.44 -22.30 1.47
C GLY A 120 -13.24 -22.99 0.78
N ARG A 121 -12.16 -22.27 0.55
CA ARG A 121 -10.95 -22.75 -0.13
C ARG A 121 -9.76 -22.90 0.83
N LEU A 122 -9.92 -22.45 2.08
CA LEU A 122 -8.83 -22.46 3.06
C LEU A 122 -8.77 -23.78 3.83
N PRO A 123 -7.57 -24.30 4.10
CA PRO A 123 -7.40 -25.44 4.99
C PRO A 123 -7.68 -25.07 6.46
N ASP A 124 -7.91 -26.10 7.29
CA ASP A 124 -8.00 -25.91 8.73
C ASP A 124 -6.68 -25.31 9.23
N THR A 125 -6.73 -24.15 9.89
CA THR A 125 -5.56 -23.43 10.37
C THR A 125 -5.90 -22.57 11.59
N GLU A 126 -4.88 -22.10 12.32
CA GLU A 126 -5.06 -21.07 13.35
C GLU A 126 -3.95 -20.03 13.26
N MET A 127 -4.28 -18.78 13.58
CA MET A 127 -3.37 -17.64 13.44
C MET A 127 -3.65 -16.56 14.47
N VAL A 128 -2.64 -15.73 14.75
CA VAL A 128 -2.79 -14.53 15.59
C VAL A 128 -2.59 -13.30 14.72
N ILE A 129 -3.64 -12.48 14.61
CA ILE A 129 -3.66 -11.27 13.78
C ILE A 129 -3.59 -10.05 14.68
N ASN A 130 -2.50 -9.31 14.54
CA ASN A 130 -2.29 -8.04 15.19
C ASN A 130 -3.02 -6.94 14.41
N VAL A 131 -4.02 -6.32 15.03
CA VAL A 131 -4.76 -5.19 14.49
C VAL A 131 -4.33 -3.84 15.11
N ARG A 132 -3.17 -3.79 15.78
CA ARG A 132 -2.54 -2.56 16.26
C ARG A 132 -1.77 -1.89 15.13
N ASP A 133 -1.34 -0.66 15.37
CA ASP A 133 -0.61 0.12 14.35
C ASP A 133 0.87 -0.28 14.22
N TYR A 134 1.41 -1.13 15.09
CA TYR A 134 2.83 -1.47 15.15
C TYR A 134 3.06 -2.99 15.13
N PRO A 135 4.10 -3.51 14.44
CA PRO A 135 4.46 -4.94 14.44
C PRO A 135 4.89 -5.40 15.84
N GLN A 136 4.82 -6.71 16.08
CA GLN A 136 4.91 -7.27 17.44
C GLN A 136 6.12 -8.20 17.65
N VAL A 137 6.80 -8.64 16.57
CA VAL A 137 7.85 -9.65 16.64
C VAL A 137 9.17 -9.09 16.14
N PRO A 138 9.92 -8.33 16.97
CA PRO A 138 11.23 -7.83 16.57
C PRO A 138 12.23 -8.98 16.38
N LYS A 139 13.19 -8.82 15.46
CA LYS A 139 14.18 -9.85 15.09
C LYS A 139 15.07 -10.35 16.24
N TRP A 140 15.24 -9.54 17.28
CA TRP A 140 15.96 -10.00 18.47
C TRP A 140 15.18 -11.02 19.32
N MET A 141 13.87 -11.21 19.03
CA MET A 141 13.03 -12.21 19.71
C MET A 141 13.22 -13.57 19.04
N GLU A 142 14.03 -14.41 19.65
CA GLU A 142 14.28 -15.77 19.20
C GLU A 142 13.66 -16.82 20.15
N PRO A 143 13.05 -17.89 19.64
CA PRO A 143 12.73 -18.11 18.21
C PRO A 143 11.63 -17.16 17.70
N ALA A 144 11.63 -16.91 16.39
CA ALA A 144 10.55 -16.15 15.75
C ALA A 144 9.19 -16.83 16.01
N ILE A 145 8.18 -16.03 16.30
CA ILE A 145 6.81 -16.50 16.58
C ILE A 145 5.83 -15.94 15.54
N PRO A 146 4.82 -16.72 15.10
CA PRO A 146 3.95 -16.33 13.99
C PRO A 146 2.88 -15.33 14.44
N VAL A 147 3.08 -14.07 14.10
CA VAL A 147 2.11 -12.99 14.28
C VAL A 147 1.94 -12.28 12.95
N PHE A 148 0.70 -12.07 12.56
CA PHE A 148 0.35 -11.34 11.35
C PHE A 148 0.20 -9.86 11.66
N SER A 149 0.85 -8.97 10.89
CA SER A 149 0.76 -7.51 11.01
C SER A 149 0.60 -6.87 9.65
N PHE A 150 -0.18 -5.76 9.54
CA PHE A 150 -0.41 -5.13 8.24
C PHE A 150 0.85 -4.44 7.68
N SER A 151 1.80 -4.12 8.55
CA SER A 151 3.02 -3.39 8.20
C SER A 151 4.16 -3.80 9.12
N LYS A 152 5.37 -3.77 8.59
CA LYS A 152 6.62 -3.97 9.33
C LYS A 152 7.78 -3.19 8.73
N THR A 153 8.92 -3.22 9.42
CA THR A 153 10.25 -2.88 8.86
C THR A 153 11.08 -4.15 8.76
N SER A 154 12.27 -4.04 8.17
CA SER A 154 13.27 -5.12 8.11
C SER A 154 13.67 -5.69 9.49
N GLU A 155 13.39 -4.96 10.58
CA GLU A 155 13.72 -5.33 11.96
C GLU A 155 12.67 -6.26 12.61
N TYR A 156 11.63 -6.70 11.87
CA TYR A 156 10.53 -7.50 12.41
C TYR A 156 10.31 -8.78 11.60
N HIS A 157 9.92 -9.85 12.30
CA HIS A 157 9.53 -11.15 11.72
C HIS A 157 8.02 -11.27 11.47
N ASP A 158 7.25 -10.24 11.77
CA ASP A 158 5.81 -10.25 11.53
C ASP A 158 5.50 -10.63 10.06
N ILE A 159 4.42 -11.38 9.86
CA ILE A 159 3.93 -11.82 8.56
C ILE A 159 2.98 -10.76 8.03
N MET A 160 3.27 -10.15 6.88
CA MET A 160 2.43 -9.08 6.34
C MET A 160 1.12 -9.59 5.77
N TYR A 161 0.04 -8.91 6.13
CA TYR A 161 -1.29 -9.13 5.56
C TYR A 161 -1.90 -7.82 5.04
N PRO A 162 -2.83 -7.86 4.06
CA PRO A 162 -3.51 -6.66 3.57
C PRO A 162 -4.30 -6.00 4.68
N ALA A 163 -3.98 -4.73 4.97
CA ALA A 163 -4.55 -3.99 6.09
C ALA A 163 -6.09 -4.01 6.09
N TRP A 164 -6.69 -4.00 7.26
CA TRP A 164 -8.14 -3.90 7.46
C TRP A 164 -8.78 -2.73 6.69
N THR A 165 -8.00 -1.65 6.46
CA THR A 165 -8.48 -0.44 5.77
C THR A 165 -8.83 -0.65 4.30
N PHE A 166 -8.55 -1.81 3.73
CA PHE A 166 -9.09 -2.16 2.41
C PHE A 166 -10.60 -2.37 2.44
N TRP A 167 -11.17 -2.66 3.61
CA TRP A 167 -12.62 -2.83 3.80
C TRP A 167 -13.19 -1.84 4.83
N GLU A 168 -12.81 -1.92 6.10
CA GLU A 168 -13.28 -0.98 7.14
C GLU A 168 -12.24 -0.80 8.25
N GLY A 169 -12.52 0.05 9.25
CA GLY A 169 -11.67 0.22 10.44
C GLY A 169 -10.46 1.11 10.26
N GLY A 170 -10.37 1.83 9.16
CA GLY A 170 -9.35 2.85 8.96
C GLY A 170 -9.52 4.04 9.90
N PRO A 171 -8.53 4.95 9.96
CA PRO A 171 -8.59 6.12 10.82
C PRO A 171 -9.76 7.03 10.43
N ALA A 172 -10.58 7.39 11.42
CA ALA A 172 -11.61 8.39 11.23
C ALA A 172 -10.99 9.80 11.09
N VAL A 173 -11.50 10.59 10.19
CA VAL A 173 -11.12 11.99 9.95
C VAL A 173 -12.41 12.82 9.97
N TRP A 174 -12.72 13.42 11.10
CA TRP A 174 -13.94 14.18 11.23
C TRP A 174 -13.79 15.59 10.62
N PRO A 175 -14.77 16.12 9.88
CA PRO A 175 -16.08 15.49 9.52
C PRO A 175 -16.07 14.72 8.20
N ILE A 176 -14.95 14.67 7.45
CA ILE A 176 -14.90 14.21 6.05
C ILE A 176 -14.95 12.68 5.89
N TYR A 177 -14.41 11.94 6.86
CA TYR A 177 -14.44 10.48 6.90
C TYR A 177 -14.80 9.99 8.31
N PRO A 178 -16.05 10.22 8.77
CA PRO A 178 -16.43 9.96 10.16
C PRO A 178 -16.40 8.48 10.54
N THR A 179 -16.65 7.59 9.58
CA THR A 179 -16.58 6.14 9.74
C THR A 179 -15.19 5.56 9.49
N GLY A 180 -14.21 6.42 9.18
CA GLY A 180 -12.84 6.04 8.86
C GLY A 180 -12.60 5.80 7.37
N LEU A 181 -11.31 5.72 7.02
CA LEU A 181 -10.88 5.26 5.71
C LEU A 181 -11.15 3.75 5.60
N GLY A 182 -11.77 3.33 4.53
CA GLY A 182 -12.10 1.93 4.21
C GLY A 182 -12.71 1.85 2.82
N ARG A 183 -13.32 0.71 2.48
CA ARG A 183 -14.01 0.51 1.20
C ARG A 183 -13.11 0.96 0.02
N TRP A 184 -12.00 0.25 -0.12
CA TRP A 184 -11.02 0.49 -1.18
C TRP A 184 -11.64 0.47 -2.59
N ASP A 185 -12.62 -0.41 -2.80
CA ASP A 185 -13.43 -0.48 -4.02
C ASP A 185 -14.08 0.88 -4.36
N LEU A 186 -14.77 1.50 -3.40
CA LEU A 186 -15.43 2.79 -3.59
C LEU A 186 -14.44 3.94 -3.73
N PHE A 187 -13.38 3.96 -2.89
CA PHE A 187 -12.33 4.98 -3.01
C PHE A 187 -11.61 4.93 -4.35
N ARG A 188 -11.39 3.75 -4.91
CA ARG A 188 -10.80 3.60 -6.25
C ARG A 188 -11.63 4.32 -7.29
N GLU A 189 -12.94 4.06 -7.31
CA GLU A 189 -13.85 4.68 -8.27
C GLU A 189 -13.89 6.21 -8.14
N ASP A 190 -13.97 6.72 -6.90
CA ASP A 190 -13.99 8.16 -6.64
C ASP A 190 -12.70 8.85 -7.09
N LEU A 191 -11.55 8.24 -6.82
CA LEU A 191 -10.25 8.77 -7.21
C LEU A 191 -10.03 8.72 -8.72
N ILE A 192 -10.45 7.65 -9.40
CA ILE A 192 -10.40 7.51 -10.86
C ILE A 192 -11.27 8.60 -11.51
N ARG A 193 -12.50 8.82 -10.99
CA ARG A 193 -13.38 9.90 -11.48
C ARG A 193 -12.75 11.28 -11.27
N SER A 194 -12.14 11.52 -10.11
CA SER A 194 -11.46 12.79 -9.86
C SER A 194 -10.23 12.97 -10.75
N ALA A 195 -9.42 11.93 -10.94
CA ALA A 195 -8.24 11.98 -11.81
C ALA A 195 -8.61 12.34 -13.26
N ALA A 196 -9.74 11.82 -13.77
CA ALA A 196 -10.25 12.14 -15.11
C ALA A 196 -10.62 13.64 -15.26
N GLN A 197 -11.07 14.29 -14.18
CA GLN A 197 -11.35 15.73 -14.18
C GLN A 197 -10.07 16.58 -14.15
N TRP A 198 -8.98 16.01 -13.62
CA TRP A 198 -7.69 16.66 -13.46
C TRP A 198 -6.58 15.94 -14.25
N PRO A 199 -6.60 15.93 -15.58
CA PRO A 199 -5.51 15.39 -16.38
C PRO A 199 -4.21 16.15 -16.11
N TRP A 200 -3.04 15.53 -16.34
CA TRP A 200 -1.72 16.03 -15.97
C TRP A 200 -1.50 17.53 -16.26
N LYS A 201 -1.88 17.98 -17.47
CA LYS A 201 -1.70 19.38 -17.89
C LYS A 201 -2.57 20.40 -17.13
N LYS A 202 -3.67 19.95 -16.49
CA LYS A 202 -4.54 20.80 -15.68
C LYS A 202 -4.17 20.83 -14.21
N LYS A 203 -3.32 19.91 -13.76
CA LYS A 203 -2.92 19.84 -12.37
C LYS A 203 -2.03 21.01 -11.95
N ASN A 204 -2.22 21.47 -10.71
CA ASN A 204 -1.33 22.43 -10.08
C ASN A 204 0.06 21.84 -9.90
N SER A 205 1.12 22.54 -10.31
CA SER A 205 2.50 22.10 -10.19
C SER A 205 3.15 22.46 -8.84
N THR A 206 2.38 22.92 -7.86
CA THR A 206 2.84 23.07 -6.46
C THR A 206 2.78 21.68 -5.77
N ALA A 207 3.83 21.31 -5.07
CA ALA A 207 3.85 20.07 -4.32
C ALA A 207 2.89 20.15 -3.11
N TYR A 208 2.16 19.06 -2.83
CA TYR A 208 1.01 19.12 -1.93
C TYR A 208 1.06 18.07 -0.82
N PHE A 209 0.70 18.51 0.38
CA PHE A 209 0.48 17.63 1.53
C PHE A 209 -0.54 18.22 2.52
N ARG A 210 -1.48 17.41 2.96
CA ARG A 210 -2.35 17.64 4.13
C ARG A 210 -2.37 16.40 4.99
N GLY A 211 -2.19 16.55 6.27
CA GLY A 211 -2.25 15.47 7.26
C GLY A 211 -1.84 15.92 8.63
N SER A 212 -2.06 15.10 9.63
CA SER A 212 -1.69 15.41 11.01
C SER A 212 -0.19 15.22 11.26
N ARG A 213 0.34 15.76 12.34
CA ARG A 213 1.72 15.58 12.80
C ARG A 213 1.89 14.23 13.50
N THR A 214 1.70 13.12 12.76
CA THR A 214 1.86 11.77 13.31
C THR A 214 3.34 11.41 13.52
N SER A 215 4.24 11.99 12.69
CA SER A 215 5.69 11.85 12.81
C SER A 215 6.38 13.20 12.62
N PRO A 216 7.45 13.51 13.36
CA PRO A 216 8.24 14.74 13.18
C PRO A 216 8.98 14.78 11.82
N GLU A 217 9.12 13.67 11.12
CA GLU A 217 9.67 13.60 9.76
C GLU A 217 8.91 14.50 8.76
N ARG A 218 7.67 14.86 9.07
CA ARG A 218 6.84 15.77 8.26
C ARG A 218 7.18 17.25 8.46
N ASP A 219 7.83 17.60 9.57
CA ASP A 219 8.09 18.98 9.95
C ASP A 219 8.89 19.76 8.89
N PRO A 220 9.96 19.22 8.29
CA PRO A 220 10.75 19.95 7.30
C PRO A 220 9.92 20.36 6.07
N LEU A 221 8.96 19.53 5.62
CA LEU A 221 8.09 19.87 4.49
C LEU A 221 7.14 21.02 4.84
N ILE A 222 6.56 21.01 6.02
CA ILE A 222 5.70 22.09 6.51
C ILE A 222 6.47 23.40 6.62
N LEU A 223 7.70 23.35 7.16
CA LEU A 223 8.55 24.53 7.26
C LEU A 223 9.00 25.03 5.89
N LEU A 224 9.30 24.14 4.95
CA LEU A 224 9.60 24.50 3.57
C LEU A 224 8.40 25.17 2.89
N SER A 225 7.20 24.66 3.08
CA SER A 225 5.94 25.26 2.58
C SER A 225 5.79 26.70 3.07
N ARG A 226 6.05 26.95 4.33
CA ARG A 226 5.96 28.30 4.93
C ARG A 226 7.02 29.25 4.37
N LYS A 227 8.21 28.75 4.05
CA LYS A 227 9.30 29.52 3.47
C LYS A 227 9.12 29.75 1.96
N ASN A 228 8.58 28.78 1.25
CA ASN A 228 8.42 28.82 -0.21
C ASN A 228 7.05 28.26 -0.65
N PRO A 229 5.95 29.00 -0.42
CA PRO A 229 4.59 28.51 -0.71
C PRO A 229 4.30 28.33 -2.21
N LYS A 230 5.12 28.91 -3.11
CA LYS A 230 5.02 28.66 -4.56
C LYS A 230 5.58 27.29 -4.96
N LEU A 231 6.50 26.73 -4.15
CA LEU A 231 7.10 25.43 -4.40
C LEU A 231 6.27 24.32 -3.76
N VAL A 232 5.85 24.52 -2.51
CA VAL A 232 5.15 23.52 -1.68
C VAL A 232 3.95 24.16 -0.99
N ASP A 233 2.82 23.48 -1.05
CA ASP A 233 1.60 23.75 -0.27
C ASP A 233 1.39 22.57 0.70
N ALA A 234 2.00 22.65 1.87
CA ALA A 234 1.94 21.61 2.88
C ALA A 234 1.57 22.21 4.24
N GLU A 235 0.50 21.67 4.86
CA GLU A 235 0.04 22.12 6.18
C GLU A 235 -0.45 20.95 7.02
N TYR A 236 -0.35 21.10 8.34
CA TYR A 236 -0.89 20.16 9.30
C TYR A 236 -2.39 20.34 9.51
N THR A 237 -3.11 19.23 9.51
CA THR A 237 -4.50 19.12 9.98
C THR A 237 -4.54 18.59 11.42
N LYS A 238 -5.71 18.61 12.04
CA LYS A 238 -5.91 18.01 13.36
C LYS A 238 -5.93 16.49 13.28
N ASN A 239 -5.60 15.84 14.39
CA ASN A 239 -5.91 14.43 14.66
C ASN A 239 -6.56 14.32 16.05
N GLN A 240 -6.90 13.11 16.45
CA GLN A 240 -7.53 12.85 17.75
C GLN A 240 -6.67 13.24 18.95
N ALA A 241 -5.35 13.29 18.78
CA ALA A 241 -4.39 13.68 19.84
C ALA A 241 -4.04 15.18 19.82
N TRP A 242 -4.60 15.98 18.90
CA TRP A 242 -4.32 17.41 18.79
C TRP A 242 -4.81 18.17 20.03
N LYS A 243 -3.95 18.95 20.64
CA LYS A 243 -4.26 19.74 21.87
C LYS A 243 -4.13 21.24 21.64
N SER A 244 -3.17 21.66 20.82
CA SER A 244 -2.85 23.07 20.65
C SER A 244 -2.11 23.36 19.35
N MET A 245 -1.92 24.63 19.02
CA MET A 245 -1.11 25.04 17.86
C MET A 245 0.36 24.56 17.92
N LYS A 246 0.85 24.15 19.09
CA LYS A 246 2.18 23.52 19.21
C LYS A 246 2.25 22.22 18.40
N ASP A 247 1.16 21.48 18.31
CA ASP A 247 1.06 20.25 17.54
C ASP A 247 1.03 20.49 16.02
N THR A 248 0.88 21.76 15.63
CA THR A 248 0.90 22.22 14.22
C THR A 248 2.00 23.25 13.99
N LEU A 249 3.09 23.17 14.77
CA LEU A 249 4.28 24.05 14.66
C LEU A 249 3.94 25.55 14.76
N GLY A 250 3.07 25.91 15.69
CA GLY A 250 2.76 27.30 16.03
C GLY A 250 1.77 28.02 15.10
N LYS A 251 1.16 27.28 14.14
CA LYS A 251 0.07 27.83 13.30
C LYS A 251 -1.25 27.11 13.57
N PRO A 252 -2.40 27.75 13.29
CA PRO A 252 -3.69 27.06 13.30
C PRO A 252 -3.66 25.85 12.37
N ALA A 253 -4.33 24.78 12.77
CA ALA A 253 -4.47 23.60 11.91
C ALA A 253 -5.26 23.96 10.65
N ALA A 254 -4.78 23.46 9.50
CA ALA A 254 -5.53 23.54 8.25
C ALA A 254 -6.81 22.69 8.32
N LYS A 255 -7.75 22.96 7.45
CA LYS A 255 -8.94 22.12 7.25
C LYS A 255 -8.52 20.78 6.69
N ASP A 256 -9.24 19.73 7.09
CA ASP A 256 -9.13 18.44 6.46
C ASP A 256 -9.63 18.50 5.01
N VAL A 257 -9.02 17.69 4.14
CA VAL A 257 -9.25 17.69 2.70
C VAL A 257 -9.54 16.28 2.24
N HIS A 258 -10.56 16.10 1.43
CA HIS A 258 -10.87 14.81 0.83
C HIS A 258 -9.73 14.28 -0.04
N LEU A 259 -9.53 12.98 -0.07
CA LEU A 259 -8.46 12.37 -0.87
C LEU A 259 -8.62 12.68 -2.36
N VAL A 260 -9.84 12.77 -2.87
CA VAL A 260 -10.14 13.15 -4.25
C VAL A 260 -9.64 14.56 -4.61
N ASP A 261 -9.59 15.47 -3.66
CA ASP A 261 -9.08 16.83 -3.87
C ASP A 261 -7.55 16.89 -4.04
N HIS A 262 -6.82 15.86 -3.59
CA HIS A 262 -5.38 15.74 -3.82
C HIS A 262 -5.08 15.60 -5.32
N CYS A 263 -6.00 15.04 -6.10
CA CYS A 263 -5.83 14.85 -7.55
C CYS A 263 -5.67 16.17 -8.35
N LYS A 264 -5.96 17.31 -7.75
CA LYS A 264 -5.72 18.64 -8.32
C LYS A 264 -4.24 19.00 -8.46
N TYR A 265 -3.33 18.25 -7.82
CA TYR A 265 -1.91 18.56 -7.74
C TYR A 265 -1.06 17.52 -8.47
N LYS A 266 0.02 17.96 -9.16
CA LYS A 266 0.95 17.07 -9.86
C LYS A 266 1.81 16.22 -8.90
N TYR A 267 2.23 16.79 -7.76
CA TYR A 267 3.22 16.21 -6.85
C TYR A 267 2.62 16.01 -5.48
N LEU A 268 2.48 14.76 -5.05
CA LEU A 268 1.84 14.38 -3.80
C LEU A 268 2.84 13.72 -2.86
N PHE A 269 2.90 14.17 -1.61
CA PHE A 269 3.80 13.60 -0.62
C PHE A 269 3.13 12.49 0.19
N ASN A 270 3.82 11.36 0.31
CA ASN A 270 3.49 10.29 1.24
C ASN A 270 4.55 10.19 2.34
N PHE A 271 4.10 10.20 3.58
CA PHE A 271 4.90 9.95 4.78
C PHE A 271 4.32 8.77 5.53
N ARG A 272 5.16 8.04 6.26
CA ARG A 272 4.64 7.07 7.21
C ARG A 272 3.71 7.71 8.24
N GLY A 273 2.85 6.86 8.83
CA GLY A 273 2.09 7.17 10.03
C GLY A 273 2.85 6.74 11.28
N VAL A 274 2.19 5.97 12.14
CA VAL A 274 2.84 5.19 13.21
C VAL A 274 3.70 4.08 12.58
N ALA A 275 3.15 3.41 11.58
CA ALA A 275 3.80 2.45 10.68
C ALA A 275 3.63 2.93 9.23
N ALA A 276 3.44 2.04 8.24
CA ALA A 276 3.15 2.42 6.86
C ALA A 276 1.90 3.31 6.74
N SER A 277 1.81 4.06 5.66
CA SER A 277 0.72 5.03 5.43
C SER A 277 -0.42 4.41 4.64
N PHE A 278 -1.60 4.31 5.21
CA PHE A 278 -2.83 3.89 4.48
C PHE A 278 -3.17 4.77 3.27
N ARG A 279 -2.62 5.99 3.20
CA ARG A 279 -2.84 6.94 2.10
C ARG A 279 -2.08 6.55 0.84
N PHE A 280 -0.97 5.86 0.94
CA PHE A 280 -0.01 5.66 -0.16
C PHE A 280 -0.69 5.15 -1.43
N LYS A 281 -1.45 4.07 -1.33
CA LYS A 281 -2.19 3.50 -2.47
C LYS A 281 -3.16 4.48 -3.14
N HIS A 282 -3.78 5.37 -2.35
CA HIS A 282 -4.76 6.32 -2.87
C HIS A 282 -4.12 7.41 -3.73
N LEU A 283 -2.91 7.86 -3.38
CA LEU A 283 -2.24 8.96 -4.07
C LEU A 283 -1.91 8.62 -5.52
N PHE A 284 -1.56 7.37 -5.79
CA PHE A 284 -1.28 6.92 -7.15
C PHE A 284 -2.50 7.00 -8.08
N LEU A 285 -3.70 6.74 -7.56
CA LEU A 285 -4.93 6.76 -8.36
C LEU A 285 -5.30 8.16 -8.86
N CYS A 286 -4.72 9.19 -8.29
CA CYS A 286 -4.84 10.54 -8.83
C CYS A 286 -4.14 10.74 -10.20
N GLY A 287 -3.30 9.80 -10.65
CA GLY A 287 -2.42 10.04 -11.82
C GLY A 287 -1.45 11.20 -11.55
N SER A 288 -1.05 11.35 -10.30
CA SER A 288 -0.08 12.34 -9.82
C SER A 288 1.23 11.65 -9.46
N LEU A 289 2.33 12.38 -9.55
CA LEU A 289 3.64 11.87 -9.14
C LEU A 289 3.74 11.84 -7.62
N VAL A 290 3.99 10.67 -7.08
CA VAL A 290 4.12 10.48 -5.64
C VAL A 290 5.57 10.64 -5.22
N PHE A 291 5.81 11.46 -4.19
CA PHE A 291 7.04 11.61 -3.46
C PHE A 291 6.93 10.79 -2.17
N HIS A 292 7.64 9.68 -2.09
CA HIS A 292 7.60 8.80 -0.93
C HIS A 292 8.80 9.05 -0.01
N VAL A 293 8.51 9.41 1.24
CA VAL A 293 9.53 9.77 2.23
C VAL A 293 9.87 8.57 3.10
N GLY A 294 11.13 8.18 3.07
CA GLY A 294 11.65 6.96 3.72
C GLY A 294 11.23 5.69 2.96
N ASP A 295 11.85 4.57 3.32
CA ASP A 295 11.64 3.27 2.68
C ASP A 295 11.61 2.10 3.69
N GLU A 296 11.69 2.41 4.99
CA GLU A 296 11.78 1.41 6.05
C GLU A 296 10.47 0.66 6.29
N TRP A 297 9.31 1.36 6.19
CA TRP A 297 8.00 0.82 6.51
C TRP A 297 7.33 0.22 5.28
N LEU A 298 6.95 -1.04 5.37
CA LEU A 298 6.37 -1.82 4.28
C LEU A 298 4.93 -2.23 4.58
N GLU A 299 4.09 -2.24 3.54
CA GLU A 299 2.90 -3.07 3.41
C GLU A 299 3.15 -4.13 2.33
N PHE A 300 2.33 -5.16 2.26
CA PHE A 300 2.53 -6.32 1.38
C PHE A 300 2.77 -5.97 -0.10
N PHE A 301 2.22 -4.86 -0.59
CA PHE A 301 2.37 -4.45 -1.99
C PHE A 301 3.55 -3.49 -2.25
N TYR A 302 4.15 -2.90 -1.20
CA TYR A 302 5.25 -1.92 -1.35
C TYR A 302 6.47 -2.49 -2.07
N PRO A 303 6.91 -3.75 -1.86
CA PRO A 303 8.08 -4.28 -2.54
C PRO A 303 7.98 -4.30 -4.08
N GLN A 304 6.76 -4.27 -4.62
CA GLN A 304 6.52 -4.20 -6.06
C GLN A 304 6.51 -2.77 -6.62
N LEU A 305 6.32 -1.77 -5.76
CA LEU A 305 6.48 -0.37 -6.12
C LEU A 305 7.98 -0.01 -6.09
N LYS A 306 8.57 0.24 -7.25
CA LYS A 306 10.00 0.51 -7.36
C LYS A 306 10.28 2.01 -7.37
N PRO A 307 11.28 2.50 -6.58
CA PRO A 307 11.71 3.89 -6.64
C PRO A 307 12.22 4.23 -8.06
N TRP A 308 12.00 5.45 -8.50
CA TRP A 308 12.33 5.99 -9.83
C TRP A 308 11.51 5.39 -10.99
N VAL A 309 10.85 4.25 -10.79
CA VAL A 309 9.92 3.65 -11.75
C VAL A 309 8.49 4.13 -11.51
N HIS A 310 8.02 4.03 -10.25
CA HIS A 310 6.63 4.28 -9.87
C HIS A 310 6.47 5.54 -9.00
N TYR A 311 7.51 5.99 -8.32
CA TYR A 311 7.51 7.14 -7.43
C TYR A 311 8.91 7.74 -7.30
N ILE A 312 8.99 8.96 -6.77
CA ILE A 312 10.24 9.63 -6.43
C ILE A 312 10.58 9.31 -4.96
N PRO A 313 11.73 8.65 -4.69
CA PRO A 313 12.18 8.41 -3.32
C PRO A 313 12.75 9.68 -2.70
N VAL A 314 12.32 9.99 -1.49
CA VAL A 314 12.76 11.16 -0.73
C VAL A 314 13.43 10.70 0.56
N LYS A 315 14.56 11.28 0.91
CA LYS A 315 15.23 11.00 2.18
C LYS A 315 14.35 11.38 3.36
N THR A 316 14.44 10.63 4.46
CA THR A 316 13.62 10.86 5.67
C THR A 316 13.85 12.26 6.28
N ASP A 317 15.06 12.82 6.15
CA ASP A 317 15.39 14.18 6.60
C ASP A 317 14.97 15.29 5.62
N LEU A 318 14.41 14.93 4.46
CA LEU A 318 14.01 15.80 3.36
C LEU A 318 15.15 16.68 2.79
N SER A 319 16.40 16.36 3.05
CA SER A 319 17.57 17.14 2.58
C SER A 319 17.63 17.28 1.05
N ASN A 320 17.04 16.33 0.30
CA ASN A 320 17.02 16.30 -1.16
C ASN A 320 15.72 16.81 -1.79
N VAL A 321 14.72 17.21 -1.01
CA VAL A 321 13.36 17.48 -1.52
C VAL A 321 13.29 18.65 -2.49
N GLN A 322 14.03 19.74 -2.23
CA GLN A 322 13.99 20.91 -3.09
C GLN A 322 14.60 20.63 -4.47
N GLU A 323 15.73 19.90 -4.49
CA GLU A 323 16.39 19.49 -5.72
C GLU A 323 15.52 18.56 -6.55
N LEU A 324 14.87 17.56 -5.90
CA LEU A 324 13.93 16.65 -6.55
C LEU A 324 12.73 17.39 -7.16
N LEU A 325 12.16 18.35 -6.44
CA LEU A 325 11.06 19.16 -6.95
C LEU A 325 11.49 20.06 -8.14
N GLN A 326 12.71 20.61 -8.11
CA GLN A 326 13.26 21.35 -9.24
C GLN A 326 13.48 20.46 -10.45
N PHE A 327 14.01 19.23 -10.22
CA PHE A 327 14.22 18.24 -11.27
C PHE A 327 12.92 17.90 -12.00
N VAL A 328 11.87 17.48 -11.28
CA VAL A 328 10.61 17.07 -11.90
C VAL A 328 9.86 18.23 -12.57
N LYS A 329 10.03 19.46 -12.08
CA LYS A 329 9.48 20.66 -12.75
C LYS A 329 10.21 21.02 -14.04
N ALA A 330 11.50 20.75 -14.12
CA ALA A 330 12.32 20.97 -15.31
C ALA A 330 12.16 19.83 -16.35
N ASN A 331 11.67 18.66 -15.93
CA ASN A 331 11.51 17.47 -16.74
C ASN A 331 10.07 16.92 -16.57
N ASP A 332 9.08 17.73 -16.97
CA ASP A 332 7.64 17.46 -16.73
C ASP A 332 7.15 16.19 -17.44
N ASP A 333 7.71 15.86 -18.59
CA ASP A 333 7.45 14.62 -19.33
C ASP A 333 7.92 13.37 -18.56
N VAL A 334 9.14 13.40 -18.04
CA VAL A 334 9.68 12.32 -17.20
C VAL A 334 8.86 12.15 -15.91
N ALA A 335 8.47 13.27 -15.31
CA ALA A 335 7.60 13.26 -14.13
C ALA A 335 6.25 12.61 -14.40
N GLN A 336 5.64 12.91 -15.55
CA GLN A 336 4.38 12.32 -16.00
C GLN A 336 4.53 10.81 -16.22
N GLU A 337 5.58 10.36 -16.90
CA GLU A 337 5.82 8.94 -17.17
C GLU A 337 5.93 8.10 -15.87
N ILE A 338 6.64 8.62 -14.84
CA ILE A 338 6.73 7.95 -13.53
C ILE A 338 5.36 7.92 -12.86
N ALA A 339 4.61 9.02 -12.90
CA ALA A 339 3.26 9.09 -12.33
C ALA A 339 2.31 8.07 -13.01
N GLU A 340 2.38 7.95 -14.34
CA GLU A 340 1.58 7.01 -15.11
C GLU A 340 1.90 5.56 -14.75
N ARG A 341 3.19 5.19 -14.66
CA ARG A 341 3.60 3.82 -14.24
C ARG A 341 3.10 3.50 -12.83
N GLY A 342 3.23 4.42 -11.87
CA GLY A 342 2.72 4.23 -10.52
C GLY A 342 1.19 4.09 -10.49
N ASN A 343 0.48 4.91 -11.26
CA ASN A 343 -0.97 4.83 -11.39
C ASN A 343 -1.41 3.49 -11.98
N GLN A 344 -0.81 3.06 -13.11
CA GLN A 344 -1.12 1.80 -13.76
C GLN A 344 -0.84 0.59 -12.88
N PHE A 345 0.24 0.63 -12.10
CA PHE A 345 0.53 -0.46 -11.16
C PHE A 345 -0.62 -0.63 -10.15
N ILE A 346 -1.06 0.44 -9.48
CA ILE A 346 -2.14 0.37 -8.49
C ILE A 346 -3.49 0.02 -9.15
N LEU A 347 -3.75 0.52 -10.36
CA LEU A 347 -4.97 0.19 -11.11
C LEU A 347 -5.06 -1.30 -11.46
N ASN A 348 -3.94 -1.91 -11.84
CA ASN A 348 -3.94 -3.26 -12.41
C ASN A 348 -3.60 -4.35 -11.39
N HIS A 349 -2.88 -4.03 -10.31
CA HIS A 349 -2.32 -5.00 -9.39
C HIS A 349 -2.70 -4.77 -7.91
N LEU A 350 -3.63 -3.87 -7.62
CA LEU A 350 -4.17 -3.68 -6.27
C LEU A 350 -5.70 -3.52 -6.32
N GLN A 351 -6.37 -4.47 -6.98
CA GLN A 351 -7.83 -4.58 -6.99
C GLN A 351 -8.32 -5.37 -5.78
N MET A 352 -9.63 -5.39 -5.55
CA MET A 352 -10.19 -6.20 -4.44
C MET A 352 -9.89 -7.68 -4.62
N ASP A 353 -9.94 -8.18 -5.86
CA ASP A 353 -9.60 -9.57 -6.18
C ASP A 353 -8.13 -9.90 -5.88
N ASP A 354 -7.20 -8.96 -6.09
CA ASP A 354 -5.79 -9.14 -5.73
C ASP A 354 -5.61 -9.27 -4.22
N ILE A 355 -6.36 -8.48 -3.45
CA ILE A 355 -6.32 -8.52 -1.98
C ILE A 355 -6.89 -9.82 -1.46
N THR A 356 -8.04 -10.25 -1.99
CA THR A 356 -8.68 -11.52 -1.67
C THR A 356 -7.78 -12.70 -2.02
N CYS A 357 -7.17 -12.67 -3.20
CA CYS A 357 -6.20 -13.66 -3.66
C CYS A 357 -4.95 -13.71 -2.77
N TYR A 358 -4.43 -12.57 -2.33
CA TYR A 358 -3.29 -12.54 -1.40
C TYR A 358 -3.64 -13.22 -0.07
N TRP A 359 -4.81 -12.95 0.51
CA TRP A 359 -5.27 -13.58 1.73
C TRP A 359 -5.37 -15.11 1.58
N GLU A 360 -5.92 -15.58 0.46
CA GLU A 360 -6.04 -17.01 0.15
C GLU A 360 -4.65 -17.67 0.09
N ASN A 361 -3.74 -17.11 -0.70
CA ASN A 361 -2.38 -17.63 -0.85
C ASN A 361 -1.62 -17.59 0.47
N LEU A 362 -1.67 -16.47 1.19
CA LEU A 362 -1.00 -16.29 2.47
C LEU A 362 -1.43 -17.37 3.48
N LEU A 363 -2.73 -17.55 3.68
CA LEU A 363 -3.24 -18.51 4.67
C LEU A 363 -3.03 -19.97 4.22
N THR A 364 -3.09 -20.23 2.92
CA THR A 364 -2.80 -21.55 2.35
C THR A 364 -1.33 -21.92 2.57
N GLU A 365 -0.39 -21.03 2.22
CA GLU A 365 1.04 -21.29 2.41
C GLU A 365 1.40 -21.37 3.89
N TYR A 366 0.90 -20.46 4.73
CA TYR A 366 1.11 -20.46 6.16
C TYR A 366 0.65 -21.77 6.84
N SER A 367 -0.51 -22.29 6.45
CA SER A 367 -1.07 -23.50 7.04
C SER A 367 -0.17 -24.73 6.89
N LYS A 368 0.67 -24.78 5.83
CA LYS A 368 1.60 -25.87 5.58
C LYS A 368 2.71 -25.98 6.64
N PHE A 369 2.96 -24.89 7.36
CA PHE A 369 3.95 -24.86 8.44
C PHE A 369 3.40 -25.31 9.79
N LEU A 370 2.08 -25.46 9.96
CA LEU A 370 1.52 -25.99 11.20
C LEU A 370 1.85 -27.49 11.34
N SER A 371 2.61 -27.85 12.36
CA SER A 371 3.03 -29.24 12.61
C SER A 371 2.01 -30.06 13.42
N TYR A 372 0.75 -29.61 13.47
CA TYR A 372 -0.33 -30.25 14.25
C TYR A 372 -1.70 -29.97 13.65
N ASN A 373 -2.67 -30.83 13.95
CA ASN A 373 -4.08 -30.60 13.57
C ASN A 373 -4.72 -29.59 14.50
N VAL A 374 -5.36 -28.57 13.93
CA VAL A 374 -6.08 -27.55 14.68
C VAL A 374 -7.35 -28.14 15.30
N THR A 375 -7.57 -27.84 16.57
CA THR A 375 -8.77 -28.26 17.29
C THR A 375 -9.49 -27.04 17.84
N ARG A 376 -10.81 -26.98 17.66
CA ARG A 376 -11.64 -25.85 18.09
C ARG A 376 -11.47 -25.58 19.58
N ARG A 377 -11.18 -24.34 19.92
CA ARG A 377 -11.14 -23.87 21.30
C ARG A 377 -12.55 -23.56 21.82
N LYS A 378 -12.84 -23.97 23.04
CA LYS A 378 -14.08 -23.60 23.73
C LYS A 378 -14.14 -22.10 23.95
N GLY A 379 -15.34 -21.51 23.87
CA GLY A 379 -15.57 -20.09 24.12
C GLY A 379 -15.21 -19.16 22.96
N TYR A 380 -14.83 -19.71 21.77
CA TYR A 380 -14.62 -18.89 20.59
C TYR A 380 -15.94 -18.71 19.85
N ASP A 381 -16.17 -17.47 19.41
CA ASP A 381 -17.35 -17.10 18.64
C ASP A 381 -17.17 -17.46 17.17
N GLN A 382 -18.19 -18.03 16.56
CA GLN A 382 -18.21 -18.22 15.12
C GLN A 382 -18.50 -16.88 14.45
N ILE A 383 -17.61 -16.46 13.56
CA ILE A 383 -17.77 -15.26 12.76
C ILE A 383 -18.52 -15.64 11.47
N ILE A 384 -19.59 -14.92 11.20
CA ILE A 384 -20.40 -15.07 9.99
C ILE A 384 -20.35 -13.79 9.17
N PRO A 385 -20.52 -13.86 7.84
CA PRO A 385 -20.57 -12.67 6.99
C PRO A 385 -21.64 -11.69 7.49
N LYS A 386 -21.29 -10.42 7.61
CA LYS A 386 -22.29 -9.37 7.85
C LYS A 386 -23.14 -9.24 6.58
N ILE A 387 -24.44 -9.39 6.71
CA ILE A 387 -25.37 -9.01 5.64
C ILE A 387 -25.30 -7.49 5.55
N LEU A 388 -24.63 -6.98 4.52
CA LEU A 388 -24.72 -5.56 4.19
C LEU A 388 -26.19 -5.28 3.91
N LYS A 389 -26.84 -4.50 4.77
CA LYS A 389 -28.12 -3.89 4.39
C LYS A 389 -27.76 -2.98 3.22
N THR A 390 -28.05 -3.44 2.01
CA THR A 390 -28.13 -2.55 0.85
C THR A 390 -29.12 -1.46 1.25
N GLU A 391 -28.60 -0.27 1.47
CA GLU A 391 -29.46 0.91 1.56
C GLU A 391 -30.14 1.02 0.19
N LEU A 392 -31.45 0.69 0.22
CA LEU A 392 -32.41 0.90 -0.87
C LEU A 392 -32.59 2.41 -1.09
#